data_984231d3b9a0e8b1c00af22267e09743
#
_entry.id   984231d3b9a0e8b1c00af22267e09743
#
_cell.length_a   1.000
_cell.length_b   1.000
_cell.length_c   1.000
_cell.angle_alpha   90.00
_cell.angle_beta   90.00
_cell.angle_gamma   90.00
#
_symmetry.space_group_name_H-M   'P 1'
#
loop_
_entity.id
_entity.type
_entity.pdbx_description
1 polymer ?
#
loop_
_entity_poly.entity_id
_entity_poly.type
_entity_poly.pdbx_seq_one_letter_code
_entity_poly.pdbx_strand_id
1 'polypeptide(L)'
;MPLSKIQFRPGVNRETTSYGDENGWVNSDLIRFRKGRPEKMGGWARLSSNTIEGTGRSLHVWAALNGSKYMGLGTETKFYIEEGGGYNDVTPIRATTTLGANPLKTGSSSSAVVTVTAPRHGAVSGDFVTFSGATTTDGITAAQLNTEHELTIIDSNSYTITTSGTASSGSTAGGGSSVVATYQINTGLGTVVSGNGWGAGTWGGYSTGYSQTTLNDSGGISNSDTSFILTSASAFETASTTTASNLTAASTSISVADSSNFPAKGTIKIGSENIRYGSNAGNVFGDLTRGDDGTTAASSSSGASVTFVGLVLIENELIQYTGKSSNTIDAGVARGARGTTAAAHDDGVVVKEANDFIGWGEESATAAESGSNIRLWSQDNWGEDLMFNVFDGNLFYWDKTLGLGNRGSAFSSQSGASDAPTITRRLMTSTTDRHVVCFGCNPQGETDQD
;
A
#
# COMPACT_ATOMS: atom_id res chain seq x y z
N MET A 1 -55.47 48.23 4.10
CA MET A 1 -54.01 48.30 3.85
C MET A 1 -53.80 48.05 2.39
N PRO A 2 -53.01 48.87 1.68
CA PRO A 2 -52.68 48.57 0.29
C PRO A 2 -51.79 47.35 0.22
N LEU A 3 -52.14 46.41 -0.65
CA LEU A 3 -51.31 45.21 -0.93
C LEU A 3 -50.10 45.69 -1.77
N SER A 4 -48.87 45.50 -1.23
CA SER A 4 -47.63 45.72 -1.96
C SER A 4 -47.15 44.41 -2.58
N LYS A 5 -46.85 44.43 -3.89
CA LYS A 5 -46.27 43.26 -4.58
C LYS A 5 -44.78 43.20 -4.28
N ILE A 6 -44.32 42.16 -3.60
CA ILE A 6 -42.89 41.89 -3.40
C ILE A 6 -42.46 40.97 -4.56
N GLN A 7 -41.43 41.37 -5.28
CA GLN A 7 -40.87 40.59 -6.39
C GLN A 7 -39.41 40.31 -6.11
N PHE A 8 -39.08 39.04 -5.89
CA PHE A 8 -37.70 38.60 -5.69
C PHE A 8 -37.01 38.31 -7.03
N ARG A 9 -35.70 38.62 -7.13
CA ARG A 9 -34.88 38.27 -8.27
C ARG A 9 -34.40 36.83 -8.15
N PRO A 10 -34.36 36.04 -9.22
CA PRO A 10 -33.80 34.72 -9.19
C PRO A 10 -32.26 34.75 -9.15
N GLY A 11 -31.65 33.78 -8.51
CA GLY A 11 -30.19 33.63 -8.43
C GLY A 11 -29.61 34.20 -7.13
N VAL A 12 -28.34 33.83 -6.85
CA VAL A 12 -27.57 34.32 -5.72
C VAL A 12 -26.49 35.25 -6.26
N ASN A 13 -26.52 36.50 -5.82
CA ASN A 13 -25.54 37.51 -6.20
C ASN A 13 -24.64 37.82 -4.98
N ARG A 14 -23.36 37.48 -5.08
CA ARG A 14 -22.34 37.77 -4.07
C ARG A 14 -21.37 38.88 -4.42
N GLU A 15 -21.55 39.50 -5.57
CA GLU A 15 -20.70 40.61 -6.06
C GLU A 15 -21.08 41.94 -5.43
N THR A 16 -22.27 42.02 -4.82
CA THR A 16 -22.75 43.21 -4.14
C THR A 16 -23.04 42.95 -2.67
N THR A 17 -23.17 44.01 -1.89
CA THR A 17 -23.61 43.88 -0.47
C THR A 17 -25.10 43.60 -0.41
N SER A 18 -25.59 43.08 0.72
CA SER A 18 -27.03 42.83 0.97
C SER A 18 -27.89 44.10 0.83
N TYR A 19 -27.30 45.29 0.91
CA TYR A 19 -27.97 46.57 0.70
C TYR A 19 -27.97 47.03 -0.77
N GLY A 20 -27.03 46.52 -1.58
CA GLY A 20 -26.91 46.91 -3.00
C GLY A 20 -27.79 46.10 -3.94
N ASP A 21 -28.27 44.95 -3.49
CA ASP A 21 -29.17 44.10 -4.30
C ASP A 21 -30.51 43.89 -3.58
N GLU A 22 -31.25 44.96 -3.43
CA GLU A 22 -32.62 44.90 -2.91
C GLU A 22 -33.48 43.91 -3.69
N ASN A 23 -34.19 43.03 -2.99
CA ASN A 23 -34.98 41.91 -3.55
C ASN A 23 -34.16 40.78 -4.19
N GLY A 24 -32.84 40.78 -4.06
CA GLY A 24 -31.95 39.70 -4.45
C GLY A 24 -31.65 38.73 -3.32
N TRP A 25 -30.98 37.66 -3.65
CA TRP A 25 -30.48 36.62 -2.70
C TRP A 25 -28.95 36.73 -2.62
N VAL A 26 -28.40 37.00 -1.45
CA VAL A 26 -26.95 37.09 -1.22
C VAL A 26 -26.35 35.77 -0.79
N ASN A 27 -27.16 34.86 -0.26
CA ASN A 27 -26.76 33.52 0.11
C ASN A 27 -27.97 32.57 0.07
N SER A 28 -27.69 31.29 -0.23
CA SER A 28 -28.73 30.26 -0.19
C SER A 28 -28.07 28.92 0.14
N ASP A 29 -28.78 28.06 0.87
CA ASP A 29 -28.41 26.70 1.13
C ASP A 29 -29.57 25.76 0.78
N LEU A 30 -29.27 24.66 0.07
CA LEU A 30 -30.23 23.65 -0.38
C LEU A 30 -31.42 24.21 -1.18
N ILE A 31 -31.21 25.30 -1.91
CA ILE A 31 -32.21 25.97 -2.78
C ILE A 31 -31.69 26.00 -4.20
N ARG A 32 -32.56 25.69 -5.14
CA ARG A 32 -32.37 25.99 -6.58
C ARG A 32 -33.38 26.97 -7.09
N PHE A 33 -33.04 27.69 -8.13
CA PHE A 33 -33.99 28.59 -8.80
C PHE A 33 -34.52 27.89 -10.07
N ARG A 34 -35.85 27.67 -10.12
CA ARG A 34 -36.51 27.07 -11.26
C ARG A 34 -37.60 28.01 -11.77
N LYS A 35 -37.55 28.32 -13.05
CA LYS A 35 -38.47 29.29 -13.67
C LYS A 35 -38.57 30.62 -12.90
N GLY A 36 -37.44 31.10 -12.40
CA GLY A 36 -37.36 32.38 -11.68
C GLY A 36 -37.87 32.33 -10.24
N ARG A 37 -38.18 31.15 -9.69
CA ARG A 37 -38.65 30.98 -8.31
C ARG A 37 -37.67 30.12 -7.50
N PRO A 38 -37.41 30.47 -6.22
CA PRO A 38 -36.65 29.59 -5.34
C PRO A 38 -37.46 28.34 -5.03
N GLU A 39 -36.82 27.20 -5.17
CA GLU A 39 -37.39 25.89 -4.91
C GLU A 39 -36.41 25.11 -4.00
N LYS A 40 -36.93 24.50 -2.96
CA LYS A 40 -36.12 23.67 -2.10
C LYS A 40 -35.58 22.49 -2.89
N MET A 41 -34.27 22.24 -2.79
CA MET A 41 -33.68 21.02 -3.36
C MET A 41 -34.27 19.81 -2.62
N GLY A 42 -34.67 18.81 -3.36
CA GLY A 42 -35.09 17.53 -2.79
C GLY A 42 -33.94 16.87 -2.03
N GLY A 43 -34.26 15.94 -1.14
CA GLY A 43 -33.26 15.11 -0.47
C GLY A 43 -32.57 14.15 -1.44
N TRP A 44 -31.47 13.56 -0.98
CA TRP A 44 -30.77 12.51 -1.70
C TRP A 44 -31.52 11.18 -1.58
N ALA A 45 -31.68 10.49 -2.69
CA ALA A 45 -32.16 9.13 -2.72
C ALA A 45 -30.99 8.19 -3.03
N ARG A 46 -30.92 7.07 -2.36
CA ARG A 46 -29.95 6.03 -2.66
C ARG A 46 -30.22 5.46 -4.05
N LEU A 47 -29.18 5.38 -4.89
CA LEU A 47 -29.28 4.74 -6.21
C LEU A 47 -29.44 3.23 -6.09
N SER A 48 -28.73 2.61 -5.16
CA SER A 48 -28.69 1.17 -4.91
C SER A 48 -28.69 0.88 -3.41
N SER A 49 -29.26 -0.26 -3.01
CA SER A 49 -29.14 -0.80 -1.65
C SER A 49 -27.79 -1.49 -1.42
N ASN A 50 -27.06 -1.81 -2.49
CA ASN A 50 -25.77 -2.45 -2.41
C ASN A 50 -24.71 -1.47 -1.86
N THR A 51 -23.69 -2.02 -1.21
CA THR A 51 -22.57 -1.27 -0.62
C THR A 51 -21.30 -1.53 -1.41
N ILE A 52 -20.36 -0.63 -1.29
CA ILE A 52 -19.01 -0.72 -1.82
C ILE A 52 -18.02 -0.70 -0.65
N GLU A 53 -16.85 -1.29 -0.84
CA GLU A 53 -15.72 -1.13 0.08
C GLU A 53 -15.01 0.20 -0.21
N GLY A 54 -14.74 0.95 0.87
CA GLY A 54 -14.09 2.24 0.77
C GLY A 54 -15.03 3.40 0.42
N THR A 55 -14.45 4.56 0.16
CA THR A 55 -15.15 5.82 -0.14
C THR A 55 -15.02 6.14 -1.62
N GLY A 56 -16.12 6.38 -2.31
CA GLY A 56 -16.11 6.75 -3.74
C GLY A 56 -15.30 8.02 -4.00
N ARG A 57 -14.26 7.92 -4.82
CA ARG A 57 -13.31 9.00 -5.14
C ARG A 57 -13.37 9.45 -6.59
N SER A 58 -13.81 8.59 -7.47
CA SER A 58 -13.98 8.92 -8.89
C SER A 58 -15.22 8.23 -9.45
N LEU A 59 -15.87 8.93 -10.38
CA LEU A 59 -17.03 8.43 -11.11
C LEU A 59 -16.86 8.74 -12.58
N HIS A 60 -17.13 7.77 -13.45
CA HIS A 60 -17.22 7.97 -14.89
C HIS A 60 -18.37 7.14 -15.44
N VAL A 61 -19.19 7.73 -16.29
CA VAL A 61 -20.38 7.06 -16.85
C VAL A 61 -20.28 7.00 -18.37
N TRP A 62 -20.63 5.84 -18.92
CA TRP A 62 -20.71 5.66 -20.37
C TRP A 62 -21.84 4.69 -20.73
N ALA A 63 -22.16 4.63 -22.00
CA ALA A 63 -23.17 3.73 -22.54
C ALA A 63 -22.55 2.84 -23.61
N ALA A 64 -22.88 1.58 -23.61
CA ALA A 64 -22.53 0.63 -24.65
C ALA A 64 -23.53 0.70 -25.82
N LEU A 65 -23.14 0.19 -26.98
CA LEU A 65 -23.96 0.16 -28.21
C LEU A 65 -25.26 -0.63 -28.04
N ASN A 66 -25.27 -1.62 -27.13
CA ASN A 66 -26.47 -2.38 -26.80
C ASN A 66 -27.45 -1.64 -25.87
N GLY A 67 -27.12 -0.40 -25.46
CA GLY A 67 -27.93 0.43 -24.56
C GLY A 67 -27.66 0.20 -23.06
N SER A 68 -26.79 -0.74 -22.68
CA SER A 68 -26.34 -0.87 -21.29
C SER A 68 -25.61 0.40 -20.84
N LYS A 69 -25.86 0.79 -19.59
CA LYS A 69 -25.22 1.96 -18.97
C LYS A 69 -24.30 1.47 -17.87
N TYR A 70 -23.10 1.94 -17.90
CA TYR A 70 -22.04 1.60 -16.95
C TYR A 70 -21.60 2.84 -16.18
N MET A 71 -21.17 2.62 -14.94
CA MET A 71 -20.51 3.63 -14.14
C MET A 71 -19.26 3.03 -13.49
N GLY A 72 -18.08 3.51 -13.89
CA GLY A 72 -16.83 3.22 -13.21
C GLY A 72 -16.76 4.00 -11.90
N LEU A 73 -16.44 3.32 -10.81
CA LEU A 73 -16.35 3.88 -9.46
C LEU A 73 -15.07 3.41 -8.80
N GLY A 74 -14.15 4.33 -8.54
CA GLY A 74 -12.91 4.08 -7.83
C GLY A 74 -12.98 4.51 -6.37
N THR A 75 -12.54 3.64 -5.47
CA THR A 75 -12.38 3.91 -4.03
C THR A 75 -10.91 3.84 -3.62
N GLU A 76 -10.57 4.11 -2.39
CA GLU A 76 -9.20 3.90 -1.88
C GLU A 76 -8.80 2.44 -1.84
N THR A 77 -9.76 1.52 -1.79
CA THR A 77 -9.53 0.09 -1.67
C THR A 77 -9.72 -0.67 -2.98
N LYS A 78 -10.77 -0.32 -3.75
CA LYS A 78 -11.22 -1.11 -4.90
C LYS A 78 -11.67 -0.25 -6.07
N PHE A 79 -11.84 -0.91 -7.21
CA PHE A 79 -12.44 -0.33 -8.40
C PHE A 79 -13.64 -1.16 -8.86
N TYR A 80 -14.77 -0.51 -9.06
CA TYR A 80 -16.03 -1.16 -9.42
C TYR A 80 -16.56 -0.66 -10.75
N ILE A 81 -17.31 -1.53 -11.43
CA ILE A 81 -18.23 -1.12 -12.50
C ILE A 81 -19.66 -1.41 -12.02
N GLU A 82 -20.46 -0.37 -11.98
CA GLU A 82 -21.88 -0.47 -11.68
C GLU A 82 -22.67 -0.70 -12.96
N GLU A 83 -23.59 -1.65 -12.92
CA GLU A 83 -24.65 -1.86 -13.92
C GLU A 83 -25.92 -2.28 -13.22
N GLY A 84 -27.01 -1.56 -13.50
CA GLY A 84 -28.36 -1.92 -12.99
C GLY A 84 -28.50 -1.92 -11.47
N GLY A 85 -27.70 -1.17 -10.73
CA GLY A 85 -27.67 -1.11 -9.27
C GLY A 85 -26.70 -2.09 -8.61
N GLY A 86 -26.05 -2.97 -9.38
CA GLY A 86 -25.01 -3.89 -8.91
C GLY A 86 -23.62 -3.29 -9.04
N TYR A 87 -22.78 -3.41 -8.02
CA TYR A 87 -21.36 -3.03 -8.06
C TYR A 87 -20.50 -4.27 -8.26
N ASN A 88 -19.85 -4.36 -9.41
CA ASN A 88 -19.01 -5.49 -9.79
C ASN A 88 -17.55 -5.10 -9.54
N ASP A 89 -16.85 -5.87 -8.70
CA ASP A 89 -15.44 -5.63 -8.39
C ASP A 89 -14.56 -6.03 -9.58
N VAL A 90 -13.98 -5.04 -10.24
CA VAL A 90 -13.06 -5.20 -11.35
C VAL A 90 -11.64 -4.76 -10.99
N THR A 91 -11.33 -4.64 -9.70
CA THR A 91 -10.01 -4.26 -9.19
C THR A 91 -8.92 -5.15 -9.81
N PRO A 92 -7.88 -4.58 -10.41
CA PRO A 92 -6.82 -5.37 -11.04
C PRO A 92 -6.05 -6.24 -10.05
N ILE A 93 -5.50 -7.34 -10.56
CA ILE A 93 -4.60 -8.23 -9.83
C ILE A 93 -3.16 -7.81 -10.09
N ARG A 94 -2.39 -7.59 -9.02
CA ARG A 94 -0.95 -7.27 -9.12
C ARG A 94 -0.06 -8.50 -9.13
N ALA A 95 -0.46 -9.56 -8.42
CA ALA A 95 0.35 -10.77 -8.32
C ALA A 95 -0.51 -11.99 -8.01
N THR A 96 -0.08 -13.15 -8.51
CA THR A 96 -0.61 -14.46 -8.13
C THR A 96 0.57 -15.35 -7.80
N THR A 97 0.57 -15.95 -6.61
CA THR A 97 1.68 -16.75 -6.09
C THR A 97 1.17 -18.04 -5.49
N THR A 98 1.80 -19.16 -5.83
CA THR A 98 1.57 -20.43 -5.12
C THR A 98 2.38 -20.40 -3.82
N LEU A 99 1.70 -20.58 -2.71
CA LEU A 99 2.30 -20.60 -1.39
C LEU A 99 2.95 -21.97 -1.12
N GLY A 100 3.83 -22.02 -0.11
CA GLY A 100 4.46 -23.27 0.34
C GLY A 100 3.45 -24.26 0.92
N ALA A 101 3.95 -25.40 1.40
CA ALA A 101 3.11 -26.41 2.02
C ALA A 101 2.57 -25.92 3.38
N ASN A 102 1.26 -26.09 3.57
CA ASN A 102 0.55 -25.71 4.81
C ASN A 102 0.79 -24.24 5.24
N PRO A 103 0.56 -23.28 4.35
CA PRO A 103 0.90 -21.88 4.61
C PRO A 103 -0.06 -21.21 5.59
N LEU A 104 -1.18 -21.83 5.93
CA LEU A 104 -2.22 -21.29 6.78
C LEU A 104 -2.06 -21.84 8.19
N LYS A 105 -1.97 -20.97 9.19
CA LYS A 105 -1.92 -21.36 10.60
C LYS A 105 -3.09 -20.71 11.34
N THR A 106 -3.97 -21.53 11.92
CA THR A 106 -5.09 -21.05 12.72
C THR A 106 -4.62 -20.39 14.01
N GLY A 107 -5.37 -19.39 14.47
CA GLY A 107 -5.16 -18.79 15.79
C GLY A 107 -5.47 -19.74 16.93
N SER A 108 -5.79 -19.22 18.11
CA SER A 108 -6.27 -20.03 19.25
C SER A 108 -7.60 -20.71 18.94
N SER A 109 -7.98 -21.71 19.74
CA SER A 109 -9.31 -22.34 19.63
C SER A 109 -10.42 -21.28 19.67
N SER A 110 -11.42 -21.45 18.81
CA SER A 110 -12.53 -20.51 18.57
C SER A 110 -12.11 -19.17 17.93
N SER A 111 -10.87 -18.99 17.49
CA SER A 111 -10.43 -17.81 16.76
C SER A 111 -10.79 -17.93 15.28
N ALA A 112 -11.25 -16.82 14.69
CA ALA A 112 -11.45 -16.67 13.25
C ALA A 112 -10.19 -16.18 12.51
N VAL A 113 -9.14 -15.83 13.24
CA VAL A 113 -7.89 -15.31 12.68
C VAL A 113 -7.01 -16.44 12.19
N VAL A 114 -6.51 -16.31 10.98
CA VAL A 114 -5.57 -17.25 10.35
C VAL A 114 -4.32 -16.47 9.95
N THR A 115 -3.16 -16.92 10.40
CA THR A 115 -1.86 -16.39 9.95
C THR A 115 -1.48 -17.09 8.65
N VAL A 116 -1.06 -16.32 7.67
CA VAL A 116 -0.63 -16.78 6.35
C VAL A 116 0.85 -16.54 6.19
N THR A 117 1.59 -17.59 5.85
CA THR A 117 3.01 -17.49 5.49
C THR A 117 3.12 -17.31 3.98
N ALA A 118 3.57 -16.14 3.55
CA ALA A 118 3.69 -15.74 2.16
C ALA A 118 4.92 -14.84 1.99
N PRO A 119 6.12 -15.41 1.78
CA PRO A 119 7.36 -14.64 1.72
C PRO A 119 7.32 -13.55 0.63
N ARG A 120 7.73 -12.34 1.00
CA ARG A 120 7.81 -11.18 0.08
C ARG A 120 6.49 -10.87 -0.61
N HIS A 121 5.39 -10.95 0.10
CA HIS A 121 4.05 -10.74 -0.47
C HIS A 121 3.82 -9.31 -0.98
N GLY A 122 4.60 -8.31 -0.54
CA GLY A 122 4.50 -6.91 -0.99
C GLY A 122 3.14 -6.25 -0.74
N ALA A 123 2.36 -6.79 0.20
CA ALA A 123 1.06 -6.25 0.56
C ALA A 123 1.18 -5.24 1.71
N VAL A 124 0.22 -4.35 1.83
CA VAL A 124 0.03 -3.44 2.96
C VAL A 124 -1.23 -3.81 3.72
N SER A 125 -1.34 -3.41 4.99
CA SER A 125 -2.55 -3.66 5.78
C SER A 125 -3.76 -2.99 5.15
N GLY A 126 -4.87 -3.76 5.03
CA GLY A 126 -6.07 -3.34 4.33
C GLY A 126 -6.12 -3.76 2.85
N ASP A 127 -5.07 -4.41 2.33
CA ASP A 127 -5.10 -5.03 1.01
C ASP A 127 -6.04 -6.24 0.99
N PHE A 128 -6.39 -6.67 -0.22
CA PHE A 128 -7.24 -7.83 -0.44
C PHE A 128 -6.49 -8.96 -1.14
N VAL A 129 -6.72 -10.17 -0.64
CA VAL A 129 -6.19 -11.41 -1.21
C VAL A 129 -7.30 -12.42 -1.40
N THR A 130 -7.32 -13.10 -2.53
CA THR A 130 -8.22 -14.24 -2.78
C THR A 130 -7.42 -15.51 -2.79
N PHE A 131 -7.83 -16.49 -1.97
CA PHE A 131 -7.20 -17.81 -2.00
C PHE A 131 -7.97 -18.78 -2.89
N SER A 132 -7.22 -19.72 -3.42
CA SER A 132 -7.75 -20.91 -4.08
C SER A 132 -6.88 -22.13 -3.78
N GLY A 133 -7.44 -23.32 -3.88
CA GLY A 133 -6.73 -24.56 -3.61
C GLY A 133 -6.46 -24.88 -2.14
N ALA A 134 -6.92 -24.05 -1.21
CA ALA A 134 -6.80 -24.34 0.22
C ALA A 134 -7.78 -25.46 0.61
N THR A 135 -7.31 -26.37 1.46
CA THR A 135 -8.10 -27.44 2.08
C THR A 135 -8.63 -27.03 3.45
N THR A 136 -9.71 -27.68 3.90
CA THR A 136 -10.25 -27.47 5.25
C THR A 136 -9.13 -27.61 6.30
N THR A 137 -9.02 -26.62 7.18
CA THR A 137 -7.97 -26.55 8.20
C THR A 137 -8.60 -26.25 9.54
N ASP A 138 -8.44 -27.15 10.51
CA ASP A 138 -8.84 -26.99 11.93
C ASP A 138 -10.29 -26.47 12.11
N GLY A 139 -11.23 -27.04 11.36
CA GLY A 139 -12.65 -26.65 11.41
C GLY A 139 -13.05 -25.50 10.50
N ILE A 140 -12.11 -24.70 9.99
CA ILE A 140 -12.37 -23.68 8.98
C ILE A 140 -12.43 -24.37 7.63
N THR A 141 -13.56 -24.31 6.96
CA THR A 141 -13.81 -25.05 5.72
C THR A 141 -13.03 -24.48 4.53
N ALA A 142 -12.77 -25.32 3.54
CA ALA A 142 -12.14 -24.88 2.28
C ALA A 142 -12.92 -23.74 1.61
N ALA A 143 -14.25 -23.76 1.66
CA ALA A 143 -15.10 -22.69 1.11
C ALA A 143 -14.91 -21.36 1.83
N GLN A 144 -14.65 -21.36 3.14
CA GLN A 144 -14.41 -20.16 3.93
C GLN A 144 -12.99 -19.63 3.75
N LEU A 145 -12.03 -20.50 3.40
CA LEU A 145 -10.65 -20.11 3.10
C LEU A 145 -10.50 -19.60 1.65
N ASN A 146 -11.12 -20.31 0.68
CA ASN A 146 -11.00 -19.98 -0.75
C ASN A 146 -11.95 -18.86 -1.18
N THR A 147 -11.90 -17.74 -0.47
CA THR A 147 -12.64 -16.51 -0.74
C THR A 147 -11.68 -15.31 -0.72
N GLU A 148 -12.22 -14.15 -0.97
CA GLU A 148 -11.50 -12.90 -0.77
C GLU A 148 -11.48 -12.53 0.72
N HIS A 149 -10.31 -12.08 1.19
CA HIS A 149 -10.07 -11.62 2.55
C HIS A 149 -9.29 -10.31 2.54
N GLU A 150 -9.67 -9.41 3.44
CA GLU A 150 -8.82 -8.29 3.83
C GLU A 150 -7.69 -8.82 4.70
N LEU A 151 -6.48 -8.31 4.51
CA LEU A 151 -5.31 -8.75 5.24
C LEU A 151 -4.75 -7.67 6.17
N THR A 152 -4.15 -8.12 7.27
CA THR A 152 -3.39 -7.29 8.21
C THR A 152 -1.97 -7.80 8.27
N ILE A 153 -1.01 -6.95 7.96
CA ILE A 153 0.42 -7.30 7.92
C ILE A 153 0.94 -7.63 9.32
N ILE A 154 1.74 -8.69 9.41
CA ILE A 154 2.60 -8.98 10.56
C ILE A 154 4.02 -8.53 10.22
N ASP A 155 4.55 -9.00 9.09
CA ASP A 155 5.89 -8.69 8.56
C ASP A 155 5.91 -8.87 7.03
N SER A 156 7.09 -8.75 6.40
CA SER A 156 7.24 -8.91 4.94
C SER A 156 6.95 -10.32 4.42
N ASN A 157 6.84 -11.31 5.30
CA ASN A 157 6.69 -12.73 4.97
C ASN A 157 5.40 -13.34 5.50
N SER A 158 4.64 -12.59 6.31
CA SER A 158 3.41 -13.09 6.90
C SER A 158 2.37 -11.99 7.17
N TYR A 159 1.12 -12.39 7.15
CA TYR A 159 -0.02 -11.54 7.47
C TYR A 159 -1.15 -12.37 8.09
N THR A 160 -2.14 -11.71 8.64
CA THR A 160 -3.36 -12.36 9.11
C THR A 160 -4.54 -12.02 8.21
N ILE A 161 -5.47 -12.96 8.15
CA ILE A 161 -6.81 -12.80 7.59
C ILE A 161 -7.84 -13.18 8.65
N THR A 162 -9.07 -12.68 8.50
CA THR A 162 -10.21 -13.10 9.32
C THR A 162 -11.18 -13.89 8.45
N THR A 163 -11.50 -15.10 8.86
CA THR A 163 -12.44 -15.98 8.17
C THR A 163 -13.83 -15.92 8.80
N SER A 164 -14.86 -16.38 8.08
CA SER A 164 -16.21 -16.51 8.63
C SER A 164 -16.39 -17.74 9.55
N GLY A 165 -15.41 -18.66 9.56
CA GLY A 165 -15.35 -19.82 10.45
C GLY A 165 -14.34 -19.61 11.56
N THR A 166 -14.33 -20.50 12.54
CA THR A 166 -13.42 -20.47 13.68
C THR A 166 -12.64 -21.77 13.83
N ALA A 167 -11.43 -21.66 14.35
CA ALA A 167 -10.57 -22.80 14.66
C ALA A 167 -11.16 -23.71 15.72
N SER A 168 -11.15 -25.02 15.50
CA SER A 168 -11.65 -26.01 16.46
C SER A 168 -10.66 -26.23 17.60
N SER A 169 -9.40 -26.50 17.29
CA SER A 169 -8.33 -26.81 18.26
C SER A 169 -7.38 -25.63 18.47
N GLY A 170 -7.14 -24.83 17.44
CA GLY A 170 -6.23 -23.71 17.41
C GLY A 170 -4.77 -24.09 17.13
N SER A 171 -4.00 -23.10 16.72
CA SER A 171 -2.54 -23.19 16.43
C SER A 171 -2.16 -24.30 15.44
N THR A 172 -3.07 -24.70 14.56
CA THR A 172 -2.88 -25.78 13.59
C THR A 172 -2.43 -25.22 12.25
N ALA A 173 -1.30 -25.69 11.73
CA ALA A 173 -0.85 -25.42 10.37
C ALA A 173 -1.59 -26.30 9.36
N GLY A 174 -2.00 -25.72 8.23
CA GLY A 174 -2.76 -26.41 7.20
C GLY A 174 -2.90 -25.62 5.90
N GLY A 175 -3.93 -25.93 5.16
CA GLY A 175 -4.19 -25.37 3.80
C GLY A 175 -3.75 -26.32 2.68
N GLY A 176 -2.84 -27.23 2.94
CA GLY A 176 -2.31 -28.15 1.93
C GLY A 176 -1.14 -27.56 1.14
N SER A 177 -0.79 -28.22 0.01
CA SER A 177 0.38 -27.87 -0.81
C SER A 177 0.05 -27.04 -2.07
N SER A 178 -1.21 -26.72 -2.30
CA SER A 178 -1.69 -26.13 -3.56
C SER A 178 -2.40 -24.80 -3.35
N VAL A 179 -2.12 -24.11 -2.24
CA VAL A 179 -2.73 -22.82 -1.94
C VAL A 179 -2.14 -21.76 -2.86
N VAL A 180 -3.01 -21.12 -3.62
CA VAL A 180 -2.64 -19.98 -4.47
C VAL A 180 -3.24 -18.72 -3.84
N ALA A 181 -2.40 -17.71 -3.65
CA ALA A 181 -2.78 -16.37 -3.20
C ALA A 181 -2.78 -15.41 -4.40
N THR A 182 -3.92 -14.78 -4.65
CA THR A 182 -4.11 -13.78 -5.71
C THR A 182 -4.32 -12.43 -5.05
N TYR A 183 -3.36 -11.53 -5.18
CA TYR A 183 -3.36 -10.20 -4.56
C TYR A 183 -3.91 -9.17 -5.51
N GLN A 184 -4.83 -8.36 -5.04
CA GLN A 184 -5.25 -7.15 -5.74
C GLN A 184 -4.13 -6.09 -5.69
N ILE A 185 -4.25 -5.04 -6.51
CA ILE A 185 -3.39 -3.86 -6.35
C ILE A 185 -3.51 -3.31 -4.95
N ASN A 186 -2.41 -2.79 -4.40
CA ASN A 186 -2.38 -2.30 -3.04
C ASN A 186 -3.44 -1.22 -2.81
N THR A 187 -4.05 -1.24 -1.64
CA THR A 187 -4.97 -0.19 -1.20
C THR A 187 -4.22 1.13 -1.01
N GLY A 188 -4.93 2.22 -1.15
CA GLY A 188 -4.36 3.55 -0.96
C GLY A 188 -4.94 4.26 0.25
N LEU A 189 -4.46 5.48 0.50
CA LEU A 189 -4.94 6.29 1.62
C LEU A 189 -6.38 6.78 1.38
N GLY A 190 -7.26 6.52 2.34
CA GLY A 190 -8.62 7.05 2.38
C GLY A 190 -8.71 8.49 2.88
N THR A 191 -7.68 8.98 3.57
CA THR A 191 -7.58 10.35 4.09
C THR A 191 -6.22 10.94 3.78
N VAL A 192 -6.15 12.27 3.65
CA VAL A 192 -4.86 12.95 3.57
C VAL A 192 -4.13 12.78 4.89
N VAL A 193 -2.99 12.14 4.86
CA VAL A 193 -2.07 12.13 6.00
C VAL A 193 -1.18 13.36 5.85
N SER A 194 -1.07 14.16 6.91
CA SER A 194 -0.14 15.29 6.94
C SER A 194 1.26 14.78 6.60
N GLY A 195 1.82 15.29 5.52
CA GLY A 195 2.95 14.67 4.87
C GLY A 195 4.23 14.64 5.69
N ASN A 196 5.16 13.86 5.20
CA ASN A 196 6.54 13.75 5.66
C ASN A 196 7.40 14.89 5.08
N GLY A 197 6.84 16.09 4.90
CA GLY A 197 7.53 17.23 4.33
C GLY A 197 8.49 17.92 5.32
N TRP A 198 9.05 19.02 4.89
CA TRP A 198 9.91 19.89 5.69
C TRP A 198 9.27 20.20 7.06
N GLY A 199 9.92 19.76 8.13
CA GLY A 199 9.44 19.96 9.50
C GLY A 199 8.55 18.84 10.05
N ALA A 200 8.29 17.77 9.31
CA ALA A 200 7.46 16.64 9.74
C ALA A 200 8.31 15.43 10.19
N GLY A 201 9.24 15.60 11.09
CA GLY A 201 10.10 14.52 11.60
C GLY A 201 11.57 14.72 11.26
N THR A 202 12.33 13.63 11.24
CA THR A 202 13.74 13.65 10.84
C THR A 202 13.90 14.05 9.38
N TRP A 203 14.97 14.74 9.05
CA TRP A 203 15.33 15.12 7.69
C TRP A 203 15.45 13.87 6.81
N GLY A 204 14.68 13.80 5.72
CA GLY A 204 14.52 12.60 4.88
C GLY A 204 13.17 11.92 5.06
N GLY A 205 12.47 12.23 6.15
CA GLY A 205 11.18 11.64 6.46
C GLY A 205 11.26 10.16 6.84
N TYR A 206 10.13 9.61 7.13
CA TYR A 206 9.89 8.17 7.19
C TYR A 206 8.49 7.92 6.64
N SER A 207 8.27 6.79 6.04
CA SER A 207 6.97 6.43 5.49
C SER A 207 5.95 6.25 6.64
N THR A 208 4.72 6.64 6.40
CA THR A 208 3.60 6.36 7.29
C THR A 208 3.08 4.96 6.98
N GLY A 209 3.07 4.08 7.93
CA GLY A 209 2.59 2.70 7.75
C GLY A 209 3.53 1.67 8.33
N TYR A 210 4.64 2.09 8.90
CA TYR A 210 5.53 1.20 9.61
C TYR A 210 4.93 0.67 10.89
N SER A 211 5.36 -0.53 11.20
CA SER A 211 5.11 -1.14 12.48
C SER A 211 5.64 -0.24 13.60
N GLN A 212 4.81 -0.01 14.58
CA GLN A 212 5.17 0.76 15.75
C GLN A 212 4.81 0.00 17.02
N THR A 213 5.59 0.25 18.05
CA THR A 213 5.40 -0.28 19.39
C THR A 213 5.80 0.78 20.41
N THR A 214 5.89 0.41 21.66
CA THR A 214 6.44 1.30 22.70
C THR A 214 7.63 0.65 23.37
N LEU A 215 8.55 1.46 23.85
CA LEU A 215 9.59 1.03 24.75
C LEU A 215 8.93 0.50 26.04
N ASN A 216 9.36 -0.66 26.51
CA ASN A 216 8.87 -1.30 27.74
C ASN A 216 10.05 -1.71 28.61
N ASP A 217 10.91 -0.75 28.84
CA ASP A 217 12.14 -0.91 29.61
C ASP A 217 12.05 -0.07 30.87
N SER A 218 11.90 -0.70 32.04
CA SER A 218 11.65 -0.02 33.30
C SER A 218 12.76 0.96 33.63
N GLY A 219 12.41 2.25 33.62
CA GLY A 219 13.36 3.34 33.80
C GLY A 219 13.90 3.94 32.49
N GLY A 220 13.42 3.46 31.35
CA GLY A 220 13.89 3.90 30.04
C GLY A 220 15.26 3.34 29.67
N ILE A 221 15.82 3.84 28.57
CA ILE A 221 17.17 3.47 28.10
C ILE A 221 18.11 4.65 28.12
N SER A 222 19.36 4.40 28.43
CA SER A 222 20.43 5.40 28.35
C SER A 222 20.97 5.54 26.92
N ASN A 223 21.77 6.55 26.67
CA ASN A 223 22.41 6.77 25.37
C ASN A 223 23.50 5.73 25.01
N SER A 224 23.81 4.80 25.91
CA SER A 224 24.86 3.79 25.74
C SER A 224 24.35 2.35 25.84
N ASP A 225 23.06 2.17 26.07
CA ASP A 225 22.51 0.82 26.19
C ASP A 225 22.59 0.07 24.86
N THR A 226 22.99 -1.20 24.95
CA THR A 226 23.19 -2.10 23.82
C THR A 226 22.08 -3.14 23.70
N SER A 227 21.04 -3.02 24.50
CA SER A 227 19.80 -3.81 24.42
C SER A 227 18.66 -2.99 25.01
N PHE A 228 17.44 -3.27 24.57
CA PHE A 228 16.23 -2.65 25.10
C PHE A 228 14.99 -3.52 24.84
N ILE A 229 14.01 -3.38 25.70
CA ILE A 229 12.78 -4.18 25.66
C ILE A 229 11.66 -3.35 25.03
N LEU A 230 10.91 -3.99 24.14
CA LEU A 230 9.72 -3.44 23.49
C LEU A 230 8.45 -4.10 24.02
N THR A 231 7.33 -3.41 23.97
CA THR A 231 6.02 -4.03 24.26
C THR A 231 5.74 -5.18 23.30
N SER A 232 6.10 -5.04 22.03
CA SER A 232 6.11 -6.11 21.04
C SER A 232 7.19 -5.87 20.00
N ALA A 233 8.07 -6.83 19.79
CA ALA A 233 9.06 -6.80 18.73
C ALA A 233 8.70 -7.71 17.54
N SER A 234 7.48 -8.23 17.49
CA SER A 234 7.07 -9.22 16.47
C SER A 234 7.19 -8.69 15.04
N ALA A 235 6.92 -7.40 14.83
CA ALA A 235 6.96 -6.77 13.53
C ALA A 235 8.34 -6.27 13.09
N PHE A 236 9.36 -6.34 13.96
CA PHE A 236 10.71 -5.89 13.63
C PHE A 236 11.48 -7.04 13.01
N GLU A 237 11.96 -6.86 11.80
CA GLU A 237 12.57 -7.92 11.00
C GLU A 237 13.95 -8.32 11.52
N THR A 238 14.24 -9.61 11.44
CA THR A 238 15.57 -10.17 11.61
C THR A 238 15.74 -11.33 10.62
N ALA A 239 16.84 -11.34 9.88
CA ALA A 239 17.15 -12.41 8.94
C ALA A 239 18.65 -12.68 8.94
N SER A 240 19.03 -13.93 8.75
CA SER A 240 20.44 -14.32 8.60
C SER A 240 20.59 -15.43 7.57
N THR A 241 21.71 -15.40 6.84
CA THR A 241 22.10 -16.42 5.87
C THR A 241 23.63 -16.46 5.77
N THR A 242 24.17 -17.12 4.77
CA THR A 242 25.60 -17.12 4.48
C THR A 242 25.85 -16.79 3.02
N THR A 243 26.99 -16.22 2.70
CA THR A 243 27.40 -15.99 1.31
C THR A 243 27.60 -17.32 0.59
N ALA A 244 27.04 -17.46 -0.61
CA ALA A 244 27.24 -18.62 -1.49
C ALA A 244 28.45 -18.43 -2.43
N SER A 245 28.94 -17.20 -2.58
CA SER A 245 30.10 -16.84 -3.40
C SER A 245 31.02 -15.88 -2.68
N ASN A 246 32.25 -15.71 -3.20
CA ASN A 246 33.15 -14.68 -2.69
C ASN A 246 32.64 -13.28 -3.05
N LEU A 247 32.78 -12.36 -2.14
CA LEU A 247 32.50 -10.93 -2.31
C LEU A 247 33.83 -10.17 -2.38
N THR A 248 33.96 -9.29 -3.34
CA THR A 248 35.08 -8.33 -3.43
C THR A 248 34.60 -6.95 -3.02
N ALA A 249 35.48 -6.03 -2.69
CA ALA A 249 35.12 -4.65 -2.36
C ALA A 249 34.39 -3.90 -3.51
N ALA A 250 34.54 -4.34 -4.75
CA ALA A 250 33.94 -3.75 -5.93
C ALA A 250 32.70 -4.53 -6.45
N SER A 251 32.25 -5.58 -5.74
CA SER A 251 31.09 -6.35 -6.18
C SER A 251 29.81 -5.53 -6.12
N THR A 252 29.00 -5.61 -7.18
CA THR A 252 27.69 -4.97 -7.29
C THR A 252 26.53 -5.93 -7.01
N SER A 253 26.82 -7.22 -6.82
CA SER A 253 25.87 -8.23 -6.43
C SER A 253 26.55 -9.31 -5.59
N ILE A 254 25.76 -10.09 -4.82
CA ILE A 254 26.23 -11.24 -4.06
C ILE A 254 25.19 -12.35 -4.01
N SER A 255 25.62 -13.57 -4.27
CA SER A 255 24.81 -14.77 -4.07
C SER A 255 24.89 -15.24 -2.62
N VAL A 256 23.76 -15.61 -2.05
CA VAL A 256 23.61 -16.14 -0.68
C VAL A 256 22.95 -17.50 -0.70
N ALA A 257 23.06 -18.24 0.39
CA ALA A 257 22.48 -19.57 0.49
C ALA A 257 20.95 -19.54 0.46
N ASP A 258 20.35 -18.58 1.16
CA ASP A 258 18.89 -18.36 1.18
C ASP A 258 18.61 -16.89 1.49
N SER A 259 17.87 -16.22 0.62
CA SER A 259 17.44 -14.84 0.80
C SER A 259 15.93 -14.69 1.06
N SER A 260 15.21 -15.79 1.23
CA SER A 260 13.74 -15.81 1.33
C SER A 260 13.18 -14.97 2.49
N ASN A 261 13.92 -14.87 3.59
CA ASN A 261 13.52 -14.12 4.78
C ASN A 261 14.01 -12.66 4.79
N PHE A 262 14.68 -12.22 3.73
CA PHE A 262 15.14 -10.84 3.62
C PHE A 262 14.16 -10.01 2.79
N PRO A 263 13.94 -8.72 3.14
CA PRO A 263 13.14 -7.81 2.33
C PRO A 263 13.62 -7.71 0.88
N ALA A 264 12.79 -7.15 0.02
CA ALA A 264 13.15 -6.91 -1.38
C ALA A 264 14.34 -5.93 -1.52
N LYS A 265 14.43 -4.95 -0.63
CA LYS A 265 15.52 -3.98 -0.50
C LYS A 265 15.89 -3.85 0.98
N GLY A 266 17.08 -3.40 1.29
CA GLY A 266 17.50 -3.20 2.69
C GLY A 266 18.99 -3.12 2.86
N THR A 267 19.44 -3.24 4.11
CA THR A 267 20.86 -3.25 4.48
C THR A 267 21.21 -4.60 5.11
N ILE A 268 22.33 -5.16 4.73
CA ILE A 268 22.90 -6.37 5.30
C ILE A 268 24.27 -6.07 5.90
N LYS A 269 24.67 -6.87 6.87
CA LYS A 269 26.01 -6.82 7.47
C LYS A 269 26.78 -8.08 7.14
N ILE A 270 28.00 -7.90 6.64
CA ILE A 270 28.97 -8.99 6.40
C ILE A 270 30.28 -8.59 7.07
N GLY A 271 30.66 -9.31 8.10
CA GLY A 271 31.79 -8.92 8.93
C GLY A 271 31.57 -7.57 9.62
N SER A 272 32.39 -6.58 9.31
CA SER A 272 32.25 -5.19 9.81
C SER A 272 31.58 -4.25 8.83
N GLU A 273 31.26 -4.69 7.61
CA GLU A 273 30.69 -3.85 6.57
C GLU A 273 29.17 -3.89 6.56
N ASN A 274 28.53 -2.73 6.49
CA ASN A 274 27.14 -2.58 6.11
C ASN A 274 27.07 -2.40 4.57
N ILE A 275 26.19 -3.16 3.94
CA ILE A 275 26.00 -3.17 2.48
C ILE A 275 24.52 -2.97 2.23
N ARG A 276 24.14 -1.90 1.55
CA ARG A 276 22.77 -1.71 1.09
C ARG A 276 22.57 -2.45 -0.22
N TYR A 277 21.42 -3.13 -0.36
CA TYR A 277 21.02 -3.80 -1.59
C TYR A 277 19.70 -3.23 -2.10
N GLY A 278 19.61 -3.03 -3.41
CA GLY A 278 18.43 -2.50 -4.09
C GLY A 278 17.49 -3.57 -4.63
N SER A 279 17.96 -4.82 -4.73
CA SER A 279 17.14 -5.93 -5.22
C SER A 279 17.49 -7.24 -4.52
N ASN A 280 16.48 -8.12 -4.37
CA ASN A 280 16.61 -9.47 -3.81
C ASN A 280 15.80 -10.43 -4.67
N ALA A 281 16.46 -11.19 -5.52
CA ALA A 281 15.82 -12.17 -6.41
C ALA A 281 16.70 -13.41 -6.58
N GLY A 282 16.10 -14.61 -6.52
CA GLY A 282 16.80 -15.86 -6.79
C GLY A 282 18.03 -16.11 -5.90
N ASN A 283 17.98 -15.76 -4.63
CA ASN A 283 19.08 -15.81 -3.70
C ASN A 283 20.29 -14.93 -4.08
N VAL A 284 20.02 -13.82 -4.78
CA VAL A 284 21.03 -12.83 -5.11
C VAL A 284 20.57 -11.46 -4.62
N PHE A 285 21.41 -10.80 -3.84
CA PHE A 285 21.27 -9.38 -3.56
C PHE A 285 22.01 -8.60 -4.65
N GLY A 286 21.27 -7.73 -5.34
CA GLY A 286 21.77 -6.87 -6.41
C GLY A 286 21.78 -5.40 -6.02
N ASP A 287 22.33 -4.56 -6.93
CA ASP A 287 22.40 -3.11 -6.76
C ASP A 287 23.06 -2.71 -5.44
N LEU A 288 24.25 -3.30 -5.17
CA LEU A 288 24.92 -3.14 -3.89
C LEU A 288 25.57 -1.75 -3.78
N THR A 289 25.21 -1.01 -2.74
CA THR A 289 25.99 0.13 -2.23
C THR A 289 26.89 -0.37 -1.13
N ARG A 290 28.20 -0.33 -1.39
CA ARG A 290 29.24 -0.86 -0.50
C ARG A 290 29.68 0.18 0.53
N GLY A 291 30.04 -0.28 1.71
CA GLY A 291 30.50 0.63 2.77
C GLY A 291 29.43 1.57 3.30
N ASP A 292 28.18 1.14 3.32
CA ASP A 292 27.03 1.95 3.78
C ASP A 292 27.19 2.35 5.26
N ASP A 293 26.56 3.48 5.63
CA ASP A 293 26.58 4.04 6.98
C ASP A 293 28.01 4.23 7.56
N GLY A 294 28.94 4.72 6.70
CA GLY A 294 30.32 5.03 7.11
C GLY A 294 31.22 3.83 7.33
N THR A 295 30.78 2.62 6.99
CA THR A 295 31.63 1.42 7.04
C THR A 295 32.55 1.36 5.81
N THR A 296 33.51 0.45 5.81
CA THR A 296 34.49 0.31 4.70
C THR A 296 34.21 -0.96 3.91
N ALA A 297 34.12 -0.83 2.59
CA ALA A 297 33.95 -1.96 1.68
C ALA A 297 35.11 -2.96 1.83
N ALA A 298 34.77 -4.22 2.11
CA ALA A 298 35.73 -5.29 2.37
C ALA A 298 35.42 -6.54 1.52
N SER A 299 36.44 -7.35 1.30
CA SER A 299 36.26 -8.66 0.67
C SER A 299 35.82 -9.68 1.71
N SER A 300 34.98 -10.64 1.30
CA SER A 300 34.51 -11.73 2.15
C SER A 300 34.54 -13.04 1.37
N SER A 301 34.85 -14.13 2.05
CA SER A 301 34.83 -15.48 1.45
C SER A 301 33.41 -16.06 1.43
N SER A 302 33.18 -17.02 0.57
CA SER A 302 31.98 -17.87 0.61
C SER A 302 31.84 -18.52 1.97
N GLY A 303 30.60 -18.64 2.47
CA GLY A 303 30.27 -19.13 3.80
C GLY A 303 30.29 -18.07 4.91
N ALA A 304 30.63 -16.82 4.60
CA ALA A 304 30.56 -15.74 5.60
C ALA A 304 29.12 -15.45 6.02
N SER A 305 28.93 -15.12 7.30
CA SER A 305 27.63 -14.74 7.83
C SER A 305 27.13 -13.45 7.20
N VAL A 306 25.86 -13.47 6.79
CA VAL A 306 25.11 -12.32 6.27
C VAL A 306 23.92 -12.10 7.20
N THR A 307 23.81 -10.93 7.79
CA THR A 307 22.74 -10.61 8.73
C THR A 307 22.02 -9.37 8.27
N PHE A 308 20.68 -9.39 8.33
CA PHE A 308 19.87 -8.19 8.06
C PHE A 308 20.16 -7.11 9.10
N VAL A 309 20.25 -5.87 8.66
CA VAL A 309 20.43 -4.71 9.51
C VAL A 309 19.11 -3.96 9.58
N GLY A 310 18.43 -4.10 10.72
CA GLY A 310 17.22 -3.35 11.01
C GLY A 310 17.51 -1.98 11.61
N LEU A 311 16.61 -1.05 11.40
CA LEU A 311 16.64 0.29 12.01
C LEU A 311 15.34 0.54 12.76
N VAL A 312 15.45 1.15 13.93
CA VAL A 312 14.30 1.70 14.66
C VAL A 312 14.52 3.18 14.92
N LEU A 313 13.43 3.93 14.88
CA LEU A 313 13.39 5.33 15.25
C LEU A 313 12.72 5.47 16.62
N ILE A 314 13.42 6.07 17.56
CA ILE A 314 12.89 6.46 18.87
C ILE A 314 13.07 7.97 18.98
N GLU A 315 11.97 8.72 19.00
CA GLU A 315 11.97 10.18 18.96
C GLU A 315 12.78 10.74 17.77
N ASN A 316 14.01 11.19 17.98
CA ASN A 316 14.91 11.71 16.95
C ASN A 316 16.18 10.85 16.76
N GLU A 317 16.26 9.69 17.37
CA GLU A 317 17.39 8.78 17.27
C GLU A 317 17.06 7.57 16.41
N LEU A 318 17.92 7.28 15.44
CA LEU A 318 17.96 6.01 14.75
C LEU A 318 18.89 5.05 15.48
N ILE A 319 18.38 3.87 15.76
CA ILE A 319 19.14 2.78 16.40
C ILE A 319 19.18 1.60 15.45
N GLN A 320 20.38 1.17 15.10
CA GLN A 320 20.59 -0.03 14.29
C GLN A 320 20.56 -1.28 15.17
N TYR A 321 20.06 -2.39 14.62
CA TYR A 321 20.12 -3.71 15.25
C TYR A 321 20.29 -4.82 14.21
N THR A 322 20.74 -6.01 14.64
CA THR A 322 20.88 -7.18 13.77
C THR A 322 20.17 -8.42 14.29
N GLY A 323 19.61 -8.34 15.48
CA GLY A 323 18.88 -9.46 16.07
C GLY A 323 18.03 -9.06 17.26
N LYS A 324 17.11 -9.95 17.60
CA LYS A 324 16.20 -9.82 18.73
C LYS A 324 15.94 -11.17 19.38
N SER A 325 15.65 -11.15 20.68
CA SER A 325 15.21 -12.31 21.45
C SER A 325 13.84 -12.00 22.06
N SER A 326 12.77 -12.61 21.53
CA SER A 326 11.39 -12.27 21.90
C SER A 326 11.09 -10.78 21.69
N ASN A 327 10.82 -10.05 22.74
CA ASN A 327 10.55 -8.61 22.69
C ASN A 327 11.78 -7.73 22.98
N THR A 328 12.96 -8.32 23.12
CA THR A 328 14.20 -7.60 23.39
C THR A 328 15.01 -7.45 22.11
N ILE A 329 15.37 -6.24 21.76
CA ILE A 329 16.40 -5.95 20.77
C ILE A 329 17.75 -6.06 21.50
N ASP A 330 18.58 -7.04 21.15
CA ASP A 330 19.74 -7.43 21.93
C ASP A 330 21.00 -7.78 21.11
N ALA A 331 20.93 -7.72 19.80
CA ALA A 331 22.09 -8.01 18.96
C ALA A 331 22.39 -6.90 17.97
N GLY A 332 23.68 -6.57 17.84
CA GLY A 332 24.20 -5.59 16.90
C GLY A 332 23.64 -4.18 17.08
N VAL A 333 23.23 -3.84 18.30
CA VAL A 333 22.67 -2.52 18.60
C VAL A 333 23.74 -1.45 18.48
N ALA A 334 23.50 -0.49 17.60
CA ALA A 334 24.33 0.70 17.43
C ALA A 334 23.46 1.94 17.57
N ARG A 335 23.80 2.77 18.56
CA ARG A 335 23.09 4.00 18.89
C ARG A 335 23.52 5.15 17.98
N GLY A 336 22.61 6.08 17.71
CA GLY A 336 22.90 7.24 16.87
C GLY A 336 23.24 6.91 15.44
N ALA A 337 22.65 5.85 14.87
CA ALA A 337 22.89 5.40 13.50
C ALA A 337 22.52 6.51 12.48
N ARG A 338 23.10 6.42 11.28
CA ARG A 338 22.81 7.33 10.16
C ARG A 338 22.99 8.81 10.51
N GLY A 339 23.94 9.13 11.38
CA GLY A 339 24.26 10.52 11.78
C GLY A 339 23.29 11.16 12.77
N THR A 340 22.39 10.40 13.35
CA THR A 340 21.59 10.86 14.50
C THR A 340 22.43 10.85 15.79
N THR A 341 21.95 11.50 16.85
CA THR A 341 22.65 11.55 18.12
C THR A 341 22.03 10.56 19.10
N ALA A 342 22.86 9.73 19.72
CA ALA A 342 22.41 8.83 20.78
C ALA A 342 21.90 9.61 21.99
N ALA A 343 20.69 9.32 22.44
CA ALA A 343 19.99 9.99 23.52
C ALA A 343 19.41 8.99 24.52
N ALA A 344 19.09 9.44 25.73
CA ALA A 344 18.27 8.66 26.64
C ALA A 344 16.79 8.78 26.24
N HIS A 345 16.04 7.69 26.39
CA HIS A 345 14.61 7.63 26.07
C HIS A 345 13.83 7.05 27.25
N ASP A 346 12.71 7.66 27.58
CA ASP A 346 11.86 7.21 28.67
C ASP A 346 11.08 5.94 28.33
N ASP A 347 10.69 5.20 29.35
CA ASP A 347 9.76 4.08 29.19
C ASP A 347 8.41 4.54 28.60
N GLY A 348 7.80 3.74 27.74
CA GLY A 348 6.53 4.04 27.08
C GLY A 348 6.61 4.92 25.83
N VAL A 349 7.78 5.46 25.46
CA VAL A 349 7.93 6.22 24.21
C VAL A 349 7.71 5.34 22.99
N VAL A 350 7.21 5.94 21.91
CA VAL A 350 6.91 5.23 20.67
C VAL A 350 8.21 4.84 19.95
N VAL A 351 8.30 3.59 19.57
CA VAL A 351 9.37 3.01 18.75
C VAL A 351 8.79 2.63 17.41
N LYS A 352 9.38 3.12 16.34
CA LYS A 352 8.94 2.90 14.96
C LYS A 352 9.99 2.13 14.19
N GLU A 353 9.55 1.22 13.34
CA GLU A 353 10.42 0.63 12.32
C GLU A 353 10.90 1.74 11.37
N ALA A 354 12.18 1.72 10.98
CA ALA A 354 12.80 2.71 10.14
C ALA A 354 13.75 2.10 9.10
N ASN A 355 13.48 0.85 8.69
CA ASN A 355 14.35 0.09 7.77
C ASN A 355 14.55 0.81 6.42
N ASP A 356 13.60 1.66 6.01
CA ASP A 356 13.67 2.44 4.78
C ASP A 356 14.21 3.85 4.97
N PHE A 357 14.75 4.16 6.14
CA PHE A 357 15.41 5.45 6.35
C PHE A 357 16.75 5.45 5.62
N ILE A 358 16.78 6.11 4.49
CA ILE A 358 17.96 6.14 3.60
C ILE A 358 18.62 7.53 3.53
N GLY A 359 18.04 8.53 4.17
CA GLY A 359 18.63 9.88 4.22
C GLY A 359 18.10 10.83 3.14
N TRP A 360 18.78 11.94 2.99
CA TRP A 360 18.36 13.04 2.13
C TRP A 360 18.62 12.77 0.66
N GLY A 361 17.59 12.87 -0.18
CA GLY A 361 17.74 12.74 -1.64
C GLY A 361 17.75 11.30 -2.16
N GLU A 362 17.51 10.31 -1.31
CA GLU A 362 17.36 8.93 -1.72
C GLU A 362 15.89 8.49 -1.66
N GLU A 363 15.48 7.64 -2.58
CA GLU A 363 14.13 7.06 -2.54
C GLU A 363 13.95 6.14 -1.34
N SER A 364 12.73 6.12 -0.79
CA SER A 364 12.35 5.09 0.18
C SER A 364 12.45 3.70 -0.45
N ALA A 365 13.01 2.74 0.28
CA ALA A 365 13.10 1.35 -0.16
C ALA A 365 11.73 0.66 -0.28
N THR A 366 10.71 1.15 0.42
CA THR A 366 9.32 0.78 0.17
C THR A 366 8.80 1.60 -0.98
N ALA A 367 8.38 0.91 -2.03
CA ALA A 367 7.86 1.54 -3.23
C ALA A 367 6.91 2.70 -2.91
N ALA A 368 6.99 3.73 -3.71
CA ALA A 368 6.35 5.03 -3.59
C ALA A 368 4.82 5.07 -3.42
N GLU A 369 4.17 3.96 -3.13
CA GLU A 369 2.73 3.90 -2.87
C GLU A 369 2.32 4.45 -1.50
N SER A 370 3.26 4.67 -0.60
CA SER A 370 3.02 5.34 0.69
C SER A 370 3.05 6.86 0.61
N GLY A 371 2.84 7.42 -0.58
CA GLY A 371 2.66 8.85 -0.75
C GLY A 371 1.57 9.39 0.18
N SER A 372 1.79 10.56 0.75
CA SER A 372 0.82 11.32 1.57
C SER A 372 -0.49 11.66 0.83
N ASN A 373 -0.63 11.22 -0.40
CA ASN A 373 -1.75 11.54 -1.26
C ASN A 373 -2.90 10.54 -1.12
N ILE A 374 -4.11 11.06 -1.10
CA ILE A 374 -5.33 10.25 -1.20
C ILE A 374 -5.28 9.43 -2.49
N ARG A 375 -5.70 8.17 -2.42
CA ARG A 375 -5.90 7.36 -3.61
C ARG A 375 -6.90 8.03 -4.54
N LEU A 376 -6.44 8.42 -5.71
CA LEU A 376 -7.25 8.96 -6.78
C LEU A 376 -7.18 8.05 -8.01
N TRP A 377 -8.26 8.03 -8.77
CA TRP A 377 -8.36 7.31 -10.02
C TRP A 377 -8.61 8.28 -11.16
N SER A 378 -8.03 8.01 -12.31
CA SER A 378 -8.40 8.59 -13.58
C SER A 378 -9.00 7.49 -14.44
N GLN A 379 -10.05 7.79 -15.18
CA GLN A 379 -10.77 6.83 -15.99
C GLN A 379 -11.44 7.49 -17.16
N ASP A 380 -11.50 6.80 -18.29
CA ASP A 380 -12.19 7.22 -19.50
C ASP A 380 -12.56 6.01 -20.35
N ASN A 381 -13.65 6.07 -21.10
CA ASN A 381 -14.04 4.94 -21.93
C ASN A 381 -13.35 4.95 -23.30
N TRP A 382 -12.89 3.79 -23.73
CA TRP A 382 -12.31 3.55 -25.05
C TRP A 382 -13.30 2.72 -25.91
N GLY A 383 -14.23 3.40 -26.52
CA GLY A 383 -15.39 2.76 -27.11
C GLY A 383 -16.36 2.27 -26.04
N GLU A 384 -16.61 0.96 -25.98
CA GLU A 384 -17.44 0.34 -24.94
C GLU A 384 -16.65 -0.11 -23.71
N ASP A 385 -15.31 -0.16 -23.83
CA ASP A 385 -14.38 -0.60 -22.80
C ASP A 385 -13.96 0.55 -21.91
N LEU A 386 -13.29 0.24 -20.80
CA LEU A 386 -12.81 1.23 -19.85
C LEU A 386 -11.30 1.19 -19.72
N MET A 387 -10.67 2.35 -19.89
CA MET A 387 -9.30 2.61 -19.49
C MET A 387 -9.29 3.32 -18.13
N PHE A 388 -8.46 2.88 -17.21
CA PHE A 388 -8.36 3.49 -15.90
C PHE A 388 -6.98 3.32 -15.29
N ASN A 389 -6.59 4.22 -14.42
CA ASN A 389 -5.34 4.13 -13.68
C ASN A 389 -5.48 4.69 -12.27
N VAL A 390 -4.63 4.22 -11.39
CA VAL A 390 -4.34 4.87 -10.11
C VAL A 390 -3.38 6.03 -10.37
N PHE A 391 -3.55 7.13 -9.67
CA PHE A 391 -2.61 8.26 -9.73
C PHE A 391 -1.18 7.79 -9.38
N ASP A 392 -0.22 8.09 -10.23
CA ASP A 392 1.17 7.61 -10.19
C ASP A 392 1.29 6.06 -10.19
N GLY A 393 0.39 5.38 -10.89
CA GLY A 393 0.39 3.93 -10.99
C GLY A 393 0.11 3.42 -12.40
N ASN A 394 -0.02 2.11 -12.51
CA ASN A 394 -0.22 1.40 -13.78
C ASN A 394 -1.51 1.82 -14.50
N LEU A 395 -1.45 1.74 -15.82
CA LEU A 395 -2.60 1.84 -16.71
C LEU A 395 -3.29 0.47 -16.81
N PHE A 396 -4.60 0.46 -16.60
CA PHE A 396 -5.42 -0.74 -16.64
C PHE A 396 -6.50 -0.63 -17.73
N TYR A 397 -6.92 -1.80 -18.21
CA TYR A 397 -7.93 -1.96 -19.23
C TYR A 397 -8.98 -2.99 -18.79
N TRP A 398 -10.24 -2.64 -18.90
CA TRP A 398 -11.36 -3.55 -18.72
C TRP A 398 -12.09 -3.73 -20.05
N ASP A 399 -12.17 -4.97 -20.49
CA ASP A 399 -12.82 -5.39 -21.74
C ASP A 399 -14.28 -5.74 -21.45
N LYS A 400 -15.20 -4.98 -22.01
CA LYS A 400 -16.65 -5.23 -21.89
C LYS A 400 -17.05 -6.59 -22.43
N THR A 401 -16.36 -7.10 -23.46
CA THR A 401 -16.71 -8.40 -24.08
C THR A 401 -16.48 -9.59 -23.15
N LEU A 402 -15.56 -9.45 -22.20
CA LEU A 402 -15.30 -10.45 -21.16
C LEU A 402 -16.33 -10.41 -20.03
N GLY A 403 -17.12 -9.32 -19.93
CA GLY A 403 -18.19 -9.15 -18.95
C GLY A 403 -17.73 -8.70 -17.57
N LEU A 404 -18.72 -8.38 -16.74
CA LEU A 404 -18.52 -7.78 -15.40
C LEU A 404 -17.89 -8.71 -14.36
N GLY A 405 -17.83 -10.01 -14.61
CA GLY A 405 -17.13 -10.98 -13.75
C GLY A 405 -15.62 -11.00 -13.94
N ASN A 406 -15.08 -10.24 -14.90
CA ASN A 406 -13.66 -10.19 -15.17
C ASN A 406 -13.05 -8.90 -14.63
N ARG A 407 -11.88 -9.03 -14.04
CA ARG A 407 -11.12 -7.90 -13.48
C ARG A 407 -10.39 -7.12 -14.56
N GLY A 408 -10.10 -5.86 -14.29
CA GLY A 408 -9.19 -5.09 -15.14
C GLY A 408 -7.80 -5.73 -15.19
N SER A 409 -7.16 -5.65 -16.34
CA SER A 409 -5.79 -6.15 -16.56
C SER A 409 -4.83 -4.99 -16.81
N ALA A 410 -3.55 -5.16 -16.53
CA ALA A 410 -2.54 -4.18 -16.90
C ALA A 410 -2.59 -3.96 -18.43
N PHE A 411 -2.62 -2.70 -18.86
CA PHE A 411 -2.72 -2.41 -20.28
C PHE A 411 -1.50 -2.91 -21.07
N SER A 412 -0.32 -2.88 -20.46
CA SER A 412 0.91 -3.44 -21.03
C SER A 412 0.85 -4.94 -21.32
N SER A 413 -0.10 -5.67 -20.72
CA SER A 413 -0.32 -7.09 -21.02
C SER A 413 -1.16 -7.35 -22.27
N GLN A 414 -1.76 -6.31 -22.85
CA GLN A 414 -2.54 -6.43 -24.08
C GLN A 414 -1.62 -6.63 -25.29
N SER A 415 -2.11 -7.36 -26.29
CA SER A 415 -1.34 -7.61 -27.51
C SER A 415 -0.98 -6.30 -28.21
N GLY A 416 0.31 -6.06 -28.43
CA GLY A 416 0.81 -4.85 -29.08
C GLY A 416 0.96 -3.62 -28.15
N ALA A 417 0.73 -3.77 -26.84
CA ALA A 417 0.82 -2.69 -25.86
C ALA A 417 2.01 -2.83 -24.88
N SER A 418 3.04 -3.60 -25.25
CA SER A 418 4.23 -3.84 -24.39
C SER A 418 4.95 -2.56 -23.95
N ASP A 419 4.86 -1.51 -24.79
CA ASP A 419 5.50 -0.23 -24.55
C ASP A 419 4.58 0.79 -23.84
N ALA A 420 3.42 0.33 -23.35
CA ALA A 420 2.53 1.20 -22.58
C ALA A 420 3.19 1.61 -21.26
N PRO A 421 2.96 2.87 -20.81
CA PRO A 421 3.55 3.34 -19.56
C PRO A 421 3.09 2.51 -18.38
N THR A 422 3.99 2.22 -17.46
CA THR A 422 3.72 1.51 -16.20
C THR A 422 3.41 2.46 -15.05
N ILE A 423 3.74 3.75 -15.23
CA ILE A 423 3.39 4.82 -14.30
C ILE A 423 2.66 5.90 -15.08
N THR A 424 1.50 6.34 -14.60
CA THR A 424 0.70 7.37 -15.24
C THR A 424 -0.06 8.17 -14.18
N ARG A 425 0.02 9.48 -14.23
CA ARG A 425 -0.76 10.35 -13.31
C ARG A 425 -2.22 10.42 -13.72
N ARG A 426 -2.46 10.71 -14.99
CA ARG A 426 -3.81 10.81 -15.53
C ARG A 426 -3.85 10.29 -16.96
N LEU A 427 -5.02 9.81 -17.34
CA LEU A 427 -5.32 9.42 -18.70
C LEU A 427 -6.53 10.20 -19.24
N MET A 428 -6.60 10.29 -20.54
CA MET A 428 -7.82 10.63 -21.29
C MET A 428 -7.82 9.89 -22.62
N THR A 429 -8.99 9.64 -23.15
CA THR A 429 -9.17 8.95 -24.43
C THR A 429 -9.70 9.91 -25.49
N SER A 430 -9.07 9.95 -26.66
CA SER A 430 -9.66 10.63 -27.82
C SER A 430 -10.80 9.80 -28.39
N THR A 431 -12.01 10.35 -28.36
CA THR A 431 -13.20 9.65 -28.89
C THR A 431 -13.19 9.53 -30.40
N THR A 432 -12.52 10.45 -31.09
CA THR A 432 -12.46 10.50 -32.56
C THR A 432 -11.43 9.51 -33.11
N ASP A 433 -10.21 9.55 -32.54
CA ASP A 433 -9.06 8.81 -33.10
C ASP A 433 -8.71 7.57 -32.27
N ARG A 434 -9.40 7.35 -31.16
CA ARG A 434 -9.17 6.25 -30.21
C ARG A 434 -7.73 6.17 -29.67
N HIS A 435 -7.09 7.32 -29.53
CA HIS A 435 -5.81 7.41 -28.86
C HIS A 435 -5.99 7.54 -27.35
N VAL A 436 -5.16 6.89 -26.58
CA VAL A 436 -5.05 7.08 -25.14
C VAL A 436 -3.91 8.06 -24.89
N VAL A 437 -4.21 9.17 -24.25
CA VAL A 437 -3.23 10.19 -23.88
C VAL A 437 -2.93 10.05 -22.39
N CYS A 438 -1.67 9.80 -22.07
CA CYS A 438 -1.19 9.65 -20.70
C CYS A 438 -0.40 10.92 -20.31
N PHE A 439 -0.73 11.48 -19.13
CA PHE A 439 -0.06 12.65 -18.59
C PHE A 439 0.81 12.24 -17.39
N GLY A 440 2.03 12.81 -17.31
CA GLY A 440 2.97 12.50 -16.24
C GLY A 440 3.26 11.00 -16.20
N CYS A 441 3.58 10.40 -17.33
CA CYS A 441 3.95 9.00 -17.45
C CYS A 441 5.47 8.86 -17.54
N ASN A 442 5.95 7.67 -17.16
CA ASN A 442 7.35 7.30 -17.36
C ASN A 442 7.70 7.29 -18.85
N PRO A 443 8.95 7.64 -19.24
CA PRO A 443 9.45 7.52 -20.59
C PRO A 443 9.38 6.08 -21.11
N GLN A 444 9.32 5.93 -22.44
CA GLN A 444 9.33 4.62 -23.06
C GLN A 444 10.63 3.86 -22.74
N GLY A 445 10.48 2.66 -22.19
CA GLY A 445 11.61 1.80 -21.81
C GLY A 445 12.19 2.08 -20.42
N GLU A 446 11.62 3.05 -19.68
CA GLU A 446 12.00 3.36 -18.30
C GLU A 446 10.88 2.97 -17.32
N THR A 447 11.24 2.73 -16.08
CA THR A 447 10.29 2.33 -15.03
C THR A 447 9.98 3.46 -14.06
N ASP A 448 10.74 4.57 -14.13
CA ASP A 448 10.63 5.70 -13.22
C ASP A 448 10.12 6.95 -13.95
N GLN A 449 9.53 7.87 -13.20
CA GLN A 449 9.22 9.23 -13.68
C GLN A 449 10.39 10.14 -13.27
N ASP A 450 11.10 10.69 -14.22
CA ASP A 450 12.06 11.76 -14.00
C ASP A 450 11.39 13.15 -13.95
#